data_0580f6e5792a29a6a5ed8060c9b93f7e
#
_entry.id   0580f6e5792a29a6a5ed8060c9b93f7e
#
_cell.length_a   1.000
_cell.length_b   1.000
_cell.length_c   1.000
_cell.angle_alpha   90.00
_cell.angle_beta   90.00
_cell.angle_gamma   90.00
#
_symmetry.space_group_name_H-M   'P 1'
#
loop_
_entity.id
_entity.type
_entity.pdbx_description
1 polymer ?
#
loop_
_entity_poly.entity_id
_entity_poly.type
_entity_poly.pdbx_seq_one_letter_code
_entity_poly.pdbx_strand_id
1 'polypeptide(L)'
;MYSEEHLYSIALRECNLIGDINFYKLVRTFGSAKNAWENTKKEYKKLDGFGSKMISDIGNPAHLKFAENELKFCETNHIKINLRHLHDLPKLLNECDDAPVILYQKGKYDDSKQKVSMVGTRNMTSYGKQFIEEFFQETSSGNFISVSGLALGVDKEVHEQSILHQVSTVAVLAHGFHTLYPSKNKKLSEKILEEGGVLFTEFNSSRKPDRENFIQRNRIVAGISPATIVVETAFGGGSISTATYANLYNREVYALPGKITDKQSQGCNHLIFQNKASAISTIKDLVENLGFNHPKGRTGELFPHSEISIQLTENQSEIFRIIDENPQISLDDLADKTALASHKILPVILELELLGKVKSLSGRQFLAT
;
A
#
# COMPACT_ATOMS: atom_id res chain seq x y z
N MET A 1 18.13 -8.84 -19.52
CA MET A 1 18.41 -10.30 -19.72
C MET A 1 17.85 -11.03 -18.49
N TYR A 2 16.99 -12.01 -18.67
CA TYR A 2 16.42 -12.79 -17.57
C TYR A 2 17.42 -13.86 -17.10
N SER A 3 17.40 -14.17 -15.79
CA SER A 3 18.21 -15.24 -15.21
C SER A 3 17.48 -16.58 -15.25
N GLU A 4 18.18 -17.67 -14.98
CA GLU A 4 17.55 -18.99 -14.80
C GLU A 4 16.46 -18.99 -13.72
N GLU A 5 16.60 -18.14 -12.69
CA GLU A 5 15.61 -18.02 -11.62
C GLU A 5 14.23 -17.53 -12.15
N HIS A 6 14.22 -16.66 -13.16
CA HIS A 6 12.98 -16.24 -13.83
C HIS A 6 12.35 -17.42 -14.58
N LEU A 7 13.17 -18.21 -15.29
CA LEU A 7 12.69 -19.39 -16.03
C LEU A 7 12.01 -20.38 -15.09
N TYR A 8 12.70 -20.78 -14.04
CA TYR A 8 12.18 -21.76 -13.09
C TYR A 8 11.02 -21.22 -12.25
N SER A 9 11.00 -19.93 -11.95
CA SER A 9 9.86 -19.30 -11.26
C SER A 9 8.59 -19.37 -12.10
N ILE A 10 8.66 -19.05 -13.39
CA ILE A 10 7.51 -19.17 -14.29
C ILE A 10 7.10 -20.64 -14.44
N ALA A 11 8.05 -21.55 -14.64
CA ALA A 11 7.76 -22.97 -14.78
C ALA A 11 7.08 -23.58 -13.55
N LEU A 12 7.55 -23.24 -12.33
CA LEU A 12 6.91 -23.67 -11.08
C LEU A 12 5.51 -23.08 -10.93
N ARG A 13 5.32 -21.83 -11.31
CA ARG A 13 4.02 -21.13 -11.20
C ARG A 13 2.99 -21.67 -12.18
N GLU A 14 3.42 -22.33 -13.26
CA GLU A 14 2.57 -22.99 -14.25
C GLU A 14 2.14 -24.39 -13.78
N CYS A 15 2.87 -25.00 -12.83
CA CYS A 15 2.48 -26.29 -12.27
C CYS A 15 1.12 -26.23 -11.56
N ASN A 16 0.30 -27.28 -11.77
CA ASN A 16 -1.00 -27.39 -11.14
C ASN A 16 -0.92 -27.32 -9.61
N LEU A 17 -1.81 -26.54 -9.00
CA LEU A 17 -1.92 -26.37 -7.53
C LEU A 17 -0.72 -25.65 -6.89
N ILE A 18 0.26 -25.16 -7.64
CA ILE A 18 1.31 -24.30 -7.13
C ILE A 18 0.90 -22.82 -7.28
N GLY A 19 0.07 -22.35 -6.33
CA GLY A 19 -0.25 -20.96 -6.13
C GLY A 19 0.87 -20.20 -5.42
N ASP A 20 0.67 -18.89 -5.14
CA ASP A 20 1.70 -18.04 -4.54
C ASP A 20 2.23 -18.58 -3.20
N ILE A 21 1.34 -19.10 -2.34
CA ILE A 21 1.70 -19.66 -1.03
C ILE A 21 2.62 -20.88 -1.17
N ASN A 22 2.23 -21.84 -2.03
CA ASN A 22 3.01 -23.07 -2.24
C ASN A 22 4.34 -22.77 -2.92
N PHE A 23 4.36 -21.86 -3.90
CA PHE A 23 5.58 -21.39 -4.53
C PHE A 23 6.54 -20.81 -3.50
N TYR A 24 6.07 -19.86 -2.66
CA TYR A 24 6.90 -19.24 -1.65
C TYR A 24 7.45 -20.24 -0.64
N LYS A 25 6.63 -21.23 -0.24
CA LYS A 25 7.07 -22.34 0.62
C LYS A 25 8.16 -23.17 -0.03
N LEU A 26 8.06 -23.48 -1.32
CA LEU A 26 9.10 -24.21 -2.08
C LEU A 26 10.41 -23.42 -2.11
N VAL A 27 10.36 -22.18 -2.54
CA VAL A 27 11.57 -21.35 -2.66
C VAL A 27 12.23 -21.13 -1.30
N ARG A 28 11.45 -20.90 -0.24
CA ARG A 28 11.98 -20.79 1.12
C ARG A 28 12.64 -22.08 1.60
N THR A 29 12.13 -23.24 1.23
CA THR A 29 12.69 -24.53 1.66
C THR A 29 13.94 -24.90 0.88
N PHE A 30 13.96 -24.68 -0.44
CA PHE A 30 15.06 -25.11 -1.31
C PHE A 30 16.03 -23.98 -1.69
N GLY A 31 15.79 -22.76 -1.25
CA GLY A 31 16.65 -21.59 -1.43
C GLY A 31 16.46 -20.86 -2.76
N SER A 32 15.93 -21.51 -3.81
CA SER A 32 15.66 -20.91 -5.11
C SER A 32 14.58 -21.67 -5.89
N ALA A 33 13.98 -21.04 -6.90
CA ALA A 33 13.03 -21.70 -7.78
C ALA A 33 13.73 -22.79 -8.62
N LYS A 34 14.99 -22.55 -9.04
CA LYS A 34 15.80 -23.57 -9.72
C LYS A 34 15.98 -24.81 -8.86
N ASN A 35 16.47 -24.64 -7.64
CA ASN A 35 16.68 -25.76 -6.74
C ASN A 35 15.36 -26.49 -6.41
N ALA A 36 14.29 -25.72 -6.22
CA ALA A 36 12.96 -26.32 -6.04
C ALA A 36 12.53 -27.13 -7.27
N TRP A 37 12.79 -26.68 -8.49
CA TRP A 37 12.45 -27.41 -9.72
C TRP A 37 13.27 -28.70 -9.89
N GLU A 38 14.57 -28.66 -9.63
CA GLU A 38 15.51 -29.76 -9.86
C GLU A 38 15.52 -30.80 -8.73
N ASN A 39 14.80 -30.55 -7.62
CA ASN A 39 14.82 -31.42 -6.46
C ASN A 39 14.08 -32.74 -6.68
N THR A 40 14.33 -33.70 -5.81
CA THR A 40 13.73 -35.03 -5.94
C THR A 40 12.31 -35.10 -5.39
N LYS A 41 11.45 -35.93 -6.00
CA LYS A 41 10.08 -36.15 -5.51
C LYS A 41 10.03 -36.64 -4.06
N LYS A 42 11.10 -37.26 -3.56
CA LYS A 42 11.22 -37.74 -2.18
C LYS A 42 11.31 -36.56 -1.17
N GLU A 43 12.02 -35.49 -1.50
CA GLU A 43 12.15 -34.34 -0.63
C GLU A 43 10.83 -33.55 -0.52
N TYR A 44 10.08 -33.42 -1.62
CA TYR A 44 8.76 -32.77 -1.59
C TYR A 44 7.74 -33.48 -0.70
N LYS A 45 7.81 -34.85 -0.60
CA LYS A 45 6.92 -35.61 0.28
C LYS A 45 7.10 -35.28 1.77
N LYS A 46 8.21 -34.67 2.14
CA LYS A 46 8.47 -34.21 3.51
C LYS A 46 7.81 -32.88 3.83
N LEU A 47 7.28 -32.18 2.80
CA LEU A 47 6.66 -30.88 2.97
C LEU A 47 5.14 -31.03 3.20
N ASP A 48 4.66 -30.44 4.29
CA ASP A 48 3.23 -30.38 4.58
C ASP A 48 2.46 -29.61 3.50
N GLY A 49 1.35 -30.18 3.05
CA GLY A 49 0.48 -29.59 2.05
C GLY A 49 0.85 -29.92 0.60
N PHE A 50 1.92 -30.72 0.35
CA PHE A 50 2.31 -31.14 -0.99
C PHE A 50 1.80 -32.55 -1.30
N GLY A 51 0.66 -32.61 -2.00
CA GLY A 51 0.07 -33.88 -2.43
C GLY A 51 0.74 -34.47 -3.68
N SER A 52 0.51 -35.79 -3.92
CA SER A 52 1.13 -36.50 -5.04
C SER A 52 0.87 -35.88 -6.43
N LYS A 53 -0.32 -35.32 -6.67
CA LYS A 53 -0.65 -34.62 -7.94
C LYS A 53 0.22 -33.39 -8.17
N MET A 54 0.41 -32.55 -7.14
CA MET A 54 1.27 -31.36 -7.21
C MET A 54 2.73 -31.76 -7.47
N ILE A 55 3.23 -32.73 -6.70
CA ILE A 55 4.61 -33.24 -6.82
C ILE A 55 4.88 -33.85 -8.18
N SER A 56 3.89 -34.56 -8.77
CA SER A 56 4.06 -35.22 -10.08
C SER A 56 4.21 -34.23 -11.23
N ASP A 57 3.69 -32.99 -11.07
CA ASP A 57 3.69 -32.00 -12.11
C ASP A 57 4.96 -31.13 -12.09
N ILE A 58 5.67 -31.07 -10.95
CA ILE A 58 6.97 -30.42 -10.85
C ILE A 58 7.99 -31.22 -11.68
N GLY A 59 8.79 -30.55 -12.48
CA GLY A 59 9.76 -31.16 -13.39
C GLY A 59 9.18 -31.55 -14.74
N ASN A 60 7.93 -31.20 -15.04
CA ASN A 60 7.32 -31.44 -16.35
C ASN A 60 7.95 -30.52 -17.41
N PRO A 61 8.59 -31.09 -18.48
CA PRO A 61 9.27 -30.28 -19.49
C PRO A 61 8.35 -29.28 -20.23
N ALA A 62 7.04 -29.56 -20.29
CA ALA A 62 6.08 -28.66 -20.92
C ALA A 62 6.03 -27.29 -20.21
N HIS A 63 6.19 -27.24 -18.88
CA HIS A 63 6.20 -25.99 -18.12
C HIS A 63 7.49 -25.18 -18.35
N LEU A 64 8.64 -25.86 -18.54
CA LEU A 64 9.87 -25.16 -18.95
C LEU A 64 9.72 -24.54 -20.33
N LYS A 65 9.19 -25.29 -21.28
CA LYS A 65 8.95 -24.77 -22.65
C LYS A 65 7.96 -23.60 -22.64
N PHE A 66 6.94 -23.67 -21.80
CA PHE A 66 6.03 -22.53 -21.58
C PHE A 66 6.79 -21.32 -21.02
N ALA A 67 7.62 -21.52 -20.01
CA ALA A 67 8.41 -20.45 -19.40
C ALA A 67 9.41 -19.81 -20.37
N GLU A 68 10.08 -20.61 -21.24
CA GLU A 68 10.95 -20.12 -22.30
C GLU A 68 10.18 -19.19 -23.28
N ASN A 69 8.97 -19.61 -23.69
CA ASN A 69 8.13 -18.81 -24.58
C ASN A 69 7.67 -17.51 -23.90
N GLU A 70 7.32 -17.57 -22.62
CA GLU A 70 6.92 -16.41 -21.81
C GLU A 70 8.08 -15.42 -21.64
N LEU A 71 9.29 -15.90 -21.35
CA LEU A 71 10.49 -15.04 -21.29
C LEU A 71 10.76 -14.37 -22.62
N LYS A 72 10.68 -15.09 -23.74
CA LYS A 72 10.85 -14.53 -25.08
C LYS A 72 9.79 -13.46 -25.39
N PHE A 73 8.53 -13.72 -25.01
CA PHE A 73 7.47 -12.71 -25.15
C PHE A 73 7.77 -11.46 -24.33
N CYS A 74 8.18 -11.62 -23.08
CA CYS A 74 8.52 -10.50 -22.21
C CYS A 74 9.72 -9.69 -22.74
N GLU A 75 10.74 -10.36 -23.26
CA GLU A 75 11.89 -9.69 -23.87
C GLU A 75 11.49 -8.87 -25.09
N THR A 76 10.74 -9.47 -26.03
CA THR A 76 10.24 -8.82 -27.23
C THR A 76 9.36 -7.60 -26.95
N ASN A 77 8.59 -7.62 -25.84
CA ASN A 77 7.65 -6.57 -25.47
C ASN A 77 8.19 -5.61 -24.40
N HIS A 78 9.48 -5.70 -24.04
CA HIS A 78 10.12 -4.87 -23.02
C HIS A 78 9.41 -4.93 -21.66
N ILE A 79 9.01 -6.13 -21.23
CA ILE A 79 8.33 -6.39 -19.96
C ILE A 79 9.38 -6.84 -18.94
N LYS A 80 9.52 -6.15 -17.84
CA LYS A 80 10.32 -6.57 -16.69
C LYS A 80 9.53 -7.61 -15.89
N ILE A 81 10.20 -8.65 -15.41
CA ILE A 81 9.63 -9.64 -14.49
C ILE A 81 10.24 -9.39 -13.12
N ASN A 82 9.41 -9.09 -12.14
CA ASN A 82 9.82 -8.88 -10.75
C ASN A 82 9.45 -10.13 -9.94
N LEU A 83 10.40 -10.65 -9.15
CA LEU A 83 10.25 -11.85 -8.35
C LEU A 83 10.20 -11.50 -6.86
N ARG A 84 9.13 -11.92 -6.16
CA ARG A 84 8.93 -11.63 -4.73
C ARG A 84 10.10 -12.07 -3.87
N HIS A 85 10.61 -13.29 -4.08
CA HIS A 85 11.67 -13.86 -3.26
C HIS A 85 13.06 -13.24 -3.52
N LEU A 86 13.20 -12.41 -4.55
CA LEU A 86 14.36 -11.57 -4.81
C LEU A 86 14.14 -10.13 -4.33
N HIS A 87 13.04 -9.85 -3.65
CA HIS A 87 12.65 -8.51 -3.19
C HIS A 87 12.51 -7.47 -4.30
N ASP A 88 12.15 -7.90 -5.54
CA ASP A 88 12.00 -7.00 -6.69
C ASP A 88 10.63 -6.33 -6.79
N LEU A 89 9.65 -6.71 -5.97
CA LEU A 89 8.33 -6.11 -5.96
C LEU A 89 8.37 -4.68 -5.37
N PRO A 90 7.36 -3.83 -5.67
CA PRO A 90 7.13 -2.60 -4.93
C PRO A 90 7.16 -2.86 -3.41
N LYS A 91 7.87 -2.01 -2.66
CA LYS A 91 8.13 -2.20 -1.24
C LYS A 91 6.90 -2.62 -0.43
N LEU A 92 5.86 -1.78 -0.49
CA LEU A 92 4.62 -2.01 0.26
C LEU A 92 3.90 -3.29 -0.17
N LEU A 93 3.94 -3.63 -1.46
CA LEU A 93 3.36 -4.87 -1.96
C LEU A 93 4.14 -6.09 -1.46
N ASN A 94 5.47 -5.99 -1.39
CA ASN A 94 6.32 -7.10 -0.92
C ASN A 94 6.07 -7.46 0.55
N GLU A 95 5.55 -6.53 1.35
CA GLU A 95 5.17 -6.71 2.76
C GLU A 95 3.84 -7.48 2.92
N CYS A 96 3.00 -7.54 1.89
CA CYS A 96 1.71 -8.23 1.97
C CYS A 96 1.91 -9.76 1.98
N ASP A 97 1.20 -10.46 2.87
CA ASP A 97 1.34 -11.91 3.03
C ASP A 97 0.99 -12.68 1.74
N ASP A 98 0.00 -12.21 1.02
CA ASP A 98 -0.49 -12.78 -0.24
C ASP A 98 0.02 -12.04 -1.49
N ALA A 99 1.14 -11.31 -1.39
CA ALA A 99 1.76 -10.67 -2.54
C ALA A 99 2.07 -11.68 -3.66
N PRO A 100 1.90 -11.29 -4.95
CA PRO A 100 2.17 -12.20 -6.05
C PRO A 100 3.64 -12.59 -6.09
N VAL A 101 3.94 -13.85 -6.38
CA VAL A 101 5.33 -14.33 -6.49
C VAL A 101 6.02 -13.82 -7.75
N ILE A 102 5.25 -13.51 -8.79
CA ILE A 102 5.71 -12.93 -10.05
C ILE A 102 4.85 -11.71 -10.34
N LEU A 103 5.48 -10.57 -10.63
CA LEU A 103 4.82 -9.35 -11.10
C LEU A 103 5.47 -8.88 -12.39
N TYR A 104 4.73 -8.96 -13.48
CA TYR A 104 5.12 -8.45 -14.79
C TYR A 104 4.91 -6.95 -14.84
N GLN A 105 5.89 -6.24 -15.36
CA GLN A 105 5.93 -4.78 -15.42
C GLN A 105 6.23 -4.31 -16.83
N LYS A 106 5.37 -3.44 -17.38
CA LYS A 106 5.64 -2.69 -18.60
C LYS A 106 5.63 -1.20 -18.30
N GLY A 107 6.69 -0.48 -18.65
CA GLY A 107 6.92 0.91 -18.28
C GLY A 107 7.87 1.08 -17.10
N LYS A 108 8.05 2.34 -16.64
CA LYS A 108 8.99 2.70 -15.57
C LYS A 108 8.24 2.94 -14.26
N TYR A 109 8.69 2.33 -13.20
CA TYR A 109 8.12 2.49 -11.86
C TYR A 109 9.16 3.07 -10.91
N ASP A 110 8.79 4.13 -10.20
CA ASP A 110 9.62 4.76 -9.17
C ASP A 110 9.01 4.50 -7.80
N ASP A 111 9.61 3.57 -7.05
CA ASP A 111 9.13 3.18 -5.74
C ASP A 111 9.41 4.23 -4.65
N SER A 112 10.22 5.24 -4.93
CA SER A 112 10.55 6.32 -3.99
C SER A 112 9.45 7.38 -3.84
N LYS A 113 8.54 7.47 -4.83
CA LYS A 113 7.43 8.42 -4.80
C LYS A 113 6.32 7.95 -3.88
N GLN A 114 5.60 8.90 -3.29
CA GLN A 114 4.35 8.60 -2.57
C GLN A 114 3.30 8.01 -3.53
N LYS A 115 2.40 7.21 -3.01
CA LYS A 115 1.38 6.53 -3.81
C LYS A 115 0.01 6.66 -3.18
N VAL A 116 -1.01 6.72 -4.02
CA VAL A 116 -2.40 6.61 -3.58
C VAL A 116 -3.19 5.74 -4.56
N SER A 117 -3.88 4.75 -4.03
CA SER A 117 -4.82 3.95 -4.81
C SER A 117 -6.18 4.63 -4.84
N MET A 118 -6.78 4.74 -6.00
CA MET A 118 -8.11 5.31 -6.17
C MET A 118 -8.96 4.36 -7.00
N VAL A 119 -10.08 3.93 -6.44
CA VAL A 119 -10.94 2.89 -7.02
C VAL A 119 -12.40 3.24 -6.90
N GLY A 120 -13.25 2.60 -7.71
CA GLY A 120 -14.68 2.82 -7.63
C GLY A 120 -15.51 2.05 -8.63
N THR A 121 -16.73 2.53 -8.82
CA THR A 121 -17.72 1.96 -9.73
C THR A 121 -17.31 2.11 -11.20
N ARG A 122 -17.75 1.15 -12.03
CA ARG A 122 -17.66 1.26 -13.49
C ARG A 122 -18.70 2.24 -14.08
N ASN A 123 -19.72 2.58 -13.30
CA ASN A 123 -20.81 3.51 -13.67
C ASN A 123 -20.71 4.77 -12.79
N MET A 124 -19.63 5.51 -12.96
CA MET A 124 -19.34 6.74 -12.23
C MET A 124 -20.38 7.81 -12.54
N THR A 125 -20.77 8.57 -11.52
CA THR A 125 -21.64 9.74 -11.65
C THR A 125 -20.84 11.02 -11.89
N SER A 126 -21.52 12.14 -12.18
CA SER A 126 -20.88 13.45 -12.27
C SER A 126 -20.25 13.89 -10.94
N TYR A 127 -20.82 13.47 -9.80
CA TYR A 127 -20.28 13.75 -8.47
C TYR A 127 -18.91 13.08 -8.25
N GLY A 128 -18.82 11.79 -8.54
CA GLY A 128 -17.53 11.08 -8.44
C GLY A 128 -16.50 11.63 -9.43
N LYS A 129 -16.92 12.01 -10.64
CA LYS A 129 -16.06 12.63 -11.63
C LYS A 129 -15.50 13.97 -11.15
N GLN A 130 -16.38 14.86 -10.68
CA GLN A 130 -15.99 16.16 -10.14
C GLN A 130 -15.00 16.01 -8.98
N PHE A 131 -15.23 15.08 -8.06
CA PHE A 131 -14.31 14.81 -6.96
C PHE A 131 -12.90 14.44 -7.47
N ILE A 132 -12.80 13.57 -8.48
CA ILE A 132 -11.49 13.18 -9.05
C ILE A 132 -10.81 14.39 -9.71
N GLU A 133 -11.54 15.16 -10.51
CA GLU A 133 -11.04 16.37 -11.16
C GLU A 133 -10.48 17.38 -10.12
N GLU A 134 -11.25 17.68 -9.10
CA GLU A 134 -10.84 18.60 -8.02
C GLU A 134 -9.66 18.07 -7.21
N PHE A 135 -9.63 16.75 -6.93
CA PHE A 135 -8.49 16.12 -6.25
C PHE A 135 -7.18 16.30 -7.03
N PHE A 136 -7.18 16.05 -8.34
CA PHE A 136 -6.00 16.22 -9.16
C PHE A 136 -5.63 17.70 -9.38
N GLN A 137 -6.59 18.61 -9.40
CA GLN A 137 -6.32 20.05 -9.41
C GLN A 137 -5.60 20.51 -8.14
N GLU A 138 -6.09 20.09 -6.97
CA GLU A 138 -5.48 20.42 -5.68
C GLU A 138 -4.07 19.81 -5.51
N THR A 139 -3.84 18.62 -6.07
CA THR A 139 -2.58 17.89 -5.97
C THR A 139 -1.63 18.09 -7.16
N SER A 140 -1.92 19.00 -8.10
CA SER A 140 -1.20 19.20 -9.36
C SER A 140 0.30 19.53 -9.21
N SER A 141 0.74 19.99 -8.04
CA SER A 141 2.17 20.19 -7.70
C SER A 141 2.80 18.95 -7.01
N GLY A 142 2.02 17.90 -6.76
CA GLY A 142 2.42 16.76 -5.96
C GLY A 142 3.30 15.75 -6.73
N ASN A 143 4.37 15.30 -6.09
CA ASN A 143 5.24 14.26 -6.63
C ASN A 143 4.78 12.88 -6.12
N PHE A 144 3.62 12.44 -6.57
CA PHE A 144 3.04 11.15 -6.20
C PHE A 144 2.72 10.28 -7.42
N ILE A 145 2.28 9.06 -7.18
CA ILE A 145 1.80 8.12 -8.19
C ILE A 145 0.38 7.73 -7.84
N SER A 146 -0.54 7.87 -8.79
CA SER A 146 -1.87 7.30 -8.68
C SER A 146 -1.85 5.82 -9.07
N VAL A 147 -2.62 4.99 -8.37
CA VAL A 147 -2.73 3.55 -8.65
C VAL A 147 -4.19 3.20 -8.86
N SER A 148 -4.52 2.50 -9.95
CA SER A 148 -5.87 2.02 -10.21
C SER A 148 -5.86 0.78 -11.10
N GLY A 149 -7.05 0.28 -11.48
CA GLY A 149 -7.20 -1.00 -12.14
C GLY A 149 -7.52 -0.96 -13.63
N LEU A 150 -7.47 0.20 -14.27
CA LEU A 150 -7.78 0.40 -15.69
C LEU A 150 -9.18 -0.10 -16.12
N ALA A 151 -10.14 -0.23 -15.20
CA ALA A 151 -11.52 -0.53 -15.52
C ALA A 151 -12.24 0.70 -16.10
N LEU A 152 -13.51 0.54 -16.52
CA LEU A 152 -14.36 1.67 -16.90
C LEU A 152 -14.74 2.48 -15.65
N GLY A 153 -15.20 3.71 -15.84
CA GLY A 153 -15.66 4.59 -14.76
C GLY A 153 -14.52 5.20 -13.97
N VAL A 154 -14.52 5.05 -12.65
CA VAL A 154 -13.56 5.68 -11.73
C VAL A 154 -12.11 5.40 -12.13
N ASP A 155 -11.73 4.13 -12.36
CA ASP A 155 -10.36 3.77 -12.68
C ASP A 155 -9.86 4.50 -13.95
N LYS A 156 -10.71 4.53 -14.99
CA LYS A 156 -10.42 5.23 -16.24
C LYS A 156 -10.20 6.72 -16.00
N GLU A 157 -11.12 7.38 -15.28
CA GLU A 157 -11.02 8.80 -14.97
C GLU A 157 -9.75 9.13 -14.19
N VAL A 158 -9.40 8.32 -13.18
CA VAL A 158 -8.16 8.48 -12.41
C VAL A 158 -6.94 8.51 -13.33
N HIS A 159 -6.84 7.58 -14.29
CA HIS A 159 -5.72 7.57 -15.22
C HIS A 159 -5.74 8.75 -16.19
N GLU A 160 -6.92 9.16 -16.68
CA GLU A 160 -7.06 10.32 -17.56
C GLU A 160 -6.66 11.62 -16.86
N GLN A 161 -7.11 11.82 -15.63
CA GLN A 161 -6.73 12.99 -14.81
C GLN A 161 -5.25 12.97 -14.40
N SER A 162 -4.71 11.78 -14.10
CA SER A 162 -3.26 11.64 -13.85
C SER A 162 -2.43 12.14 -15.03
N ILE A 163 -2.77 11.71 -16.23
CA ILE A 163 -2.08 12.14 -17.47
C ILE A 163 -2.27 13.65 -17.67
N LEU A 164 -3.48 14.17 -17.50
CA LEU A 164 -3.78 15.59 -17.70
C LEU A 164 -2.96 16.48 -16.77
N HIS A 165 -2.76 16.05 -15.51
CA HIS A 165 -2.02 16.78 -14.50
C HIS A 165 -0.54 16.34 -14.37
N GLN A 166 -0.01 15.57 -15.32
CA GLN A 166 1.38 15.08 -15.34
C GLN A 166 1.79 14.29 -14.09
N VAL A 167 0.83 13.61 -13.46
CA VAL A 167 1.03 12.69 -12.36
C VAL A 167 1.30 11.29 -12.92
N SER A 168 2.40 10.67 -12.51
CA SER A 168 2.69 9.28 -12.90
C SER A 168 1.57 8.35 -12.45
N THR A 169 1.19 7.37 -13.28
CA THR A 169 0.08 6.47 -12.93
C THR A 169 0.43 5.00 -13.13
N VAL A 170 -0.05 4.17 -12.23
CA VAL A 170 0.09 2.71 -12.23
C VAL A 170 -1.26 2.09 -12.56
N ALA A 171 -1.33 1.36 -13.66
CA ALA A 171 -2.49 0.54 -13.98
C ALA A 171 -2.19 -0.93 -13.69
N VAL A 172 -2.93 -1.53 -12.76
CA VAL A 172 -2.83 -2.95 -12.45
C VAL A 172 -3.86 -3.71 -13.28
N LEU A 173 -3.44 -4.70 -14.06
CA LEU A 173 -4.30 -5.45 -14.97
C LEU A 173 -4.76 -6.78 -14.35
N ALA A 174 -5.96 -7.24 -14.71
CA ALA A 174 -6.52 -8.53 -14.29
C ALA A 174 -6.39 -9.64 -15.37
N HIS A 175 -5.38 -9.50 -16.22
CA HIS A 175 -5.13 -10.37 -17.37
C HIS A 175 -3.68 -10.21 -17.84
N GLY A 176 -3.22 -11.08 -18.72
CA GLY A 176 -1.89 -10.99 -19.34
C GLY A 176 -1.83 -9.93 -20.44
N PHE A 177 -0.61 -9.65 -20.91
CA PHE A 177 -0.35 -8.58 -21.87
C PHE A 177 -0.75 -8.88 -23.33
N HIS A 178 -1.11 -10.13 -23.68
CA HIS A 178 -1.62 -10.44 -25.03
C HIS A 178 -2.95 -9.76 -25.36
N THR A 179 -3.76 -9.51 -24.35
CA THR A 179 -5.11 -8.94 -24.52
C THR A 179 -5.27 -7.79 -23.57
N LEU A 180 -5.85 -6.67 -24.01
CA LEU A 180 -6.24 -5.60 -23.11
C LEU A 180 -7.75 -5.58 -22.90
N TYR A 181 -8.15 -5.57 -21.63
CA TYR A 181 -9.55 -5.48 -21.24
C TYR A 181 -9.74 -4.38 -20.17
N PRO A 182 -10.73 -3.51 -20.32
CA PRO A 182 -11.66 -3.43 -21.44
C PRO A 182 -10.96 -2.87 -22.70
N SER A 183 -11.32 -3.37 -23.88
CA SER A 183 -10.71 -2.94 -25.15
C SER A 183 -10.86 -1.44 -25.42
N LYS A 184 -11.89 -0.81 -24.86
CA LYS A 184 -12.13 0.64 -24.91
C LYS A 184 -10.98 1.46 -24.27
N ASN A 185 -10.27 0.88 -23.30
CA ASN A 185 -9.15 1.55 -22.61
C ASN A 185 -7.78 1.26 -23.23
N LYS A 186 -7.73 0.63 -24.44
CA LYS A 186 -6.46 0.32 -25.11
C LYS A 186 -5.61 1.58 -25.36
N LYS A 187 -6.20 2.61 -25.95
CA LYS A 187 -5.51 3.90 -26.18
C LYS A 187 -5.05 4.55 -24.89
N LEU A 188 -5.83 4.42 -23.81
CA LEU A 188 -5.44 4.96 -22.51
C LEU A 188 -4.24 4.20 -21.96
N SER A 189 -4.19 2.87 -22.08
CA SER A 189 -3.02 2.08 -21.63
C SER A 189 -1.73 2.43 -22.41
N GLU A 190 -1.83 2.70 -23.70
CA GLU A 190 -0.72 3.16 -24.53
C GLU A 190 -0.25 4.54 -24.06
N LYS A 191 -1.18 5.47 -23.85
CA LYS A 191 -0.87 6.82 -23.35
C LYS A 191 -0.26 6.81 -21.94
N ILE A 192 -0.70 5.93 -21.03
CA ILE A 192 -0.08 5.73 -19.71
C ILE A 192 1.43 5.44 -19.87
N LEU A 193 1.80 4.55 -20.80
CA LEU A 193 3.19 4.18 -21.03
C LEU A 193 3.99 5.31 -21.69
N GLU A 194 3.40 6.01 -22.65
CA GLU A 194 4.00 7.17 -23.33
C GLU A 194 4.32 8.30 -22.36
N GLU A 195 3.44 8.55 -21.39
CA GLU A 195 3.61 9.57 -20.34
C GLU A 195 4.45 9.08 -19.12
N GLY A 196 5.17 7.96 -19.28
CA GLY A 196 6.10 7.45 -18.27
C GLY A 196 5.44 6.72 -17.10
N GLY A 197 4.19 6.33 -17.23
CA GLY A 197 3.49 5.46 -16.28
C GLY A 197 3.84 3.98 -16.48
N VAL A 198 3.13 3.11 -15.77
CA VAL A 198 3.43 1.67 -15.74
C VAL A 198 2.16 0.82 -15.73
N LEU A 199 2.24 -0.33 -16.38
CA LEU A 199 1.26 -1.39 -16.31
C LEU A 199 1.84 -2.56 -15.54
N PHE A 200 1.11 -3.04 -14.52
CA PHE A 200 1.44 -4.25 -13.77
C PHE A 200 0.42 -5.35 -14.00
N THR A 201 0.88 -6.59 -13.97
CA THR A 201 0.01 -7.78 -13.87
C THR A 201 0.74 -8.93 -13.20
N GLU A 202 0.02 -9.74 -12.43
CA GLU A 202 0.54 -11.00 -11.90
C GLU A 202 0.33 -12.19 -12.85
N PHE A 203 -0.41 -11.98 -13.92
CA PHE A 203 -0.80 -13.05 -14.85
C PHE A 203 0.18 -13.16 -16.02
N ASN A 204 0.50 -14.39 -16.43
CA ASN A 204 1.29 -14.62 -17.64
C ASN A 204 0.63 -14.00 -18.87
N SER A 205 1.41 -13.79 -19.94
CA SER A 205 1.00 -13.03 -21.12
C SER A 205 -0.30 -13.53 -21.75
N SER A 206 -0.55 -14.82 -21.75
CA SER A 206 -1.69 -15.48 -22.39
C SER A 206 -2.97 -15.51 -21.54
N ARG A 207 -2.90 -15.17 -20.28
CA ARG A 207 -4.06 -15.23 -19.36
C ARG A 207 -5.15 -14.26 -19.80
N LYS A 208 -6.33 -14.80 -20.09
CA LYS A 208 -7.51 -14.02 -20.49
C LYS A 208 -8.17 -13.36 -19.28
N PRO A 209 -8.91 -12.25 -19.49
CA PRO A 209 -9.74 -11.64 -18.44
C PRO A 209 -10.78 -12.63 -17.92
N ASP A 210 -10.89 -12.72 -16.60
CA ASP A 210 -11.88 -13.54 -15.92
C ASP A 210 -12.37 -12.80 -14.66
N ARG A 211 -13.59 -13.09 -14.20
CA ARG A 211 -14.19 -12.44 -13.03
C ARG A 211 -13.33 -12.63 -11.78
N GLU A 212 -12.80 -13.80 -11.56
CA GLU A 212 -11.97 -14.12 -10.40
C GLU A 212 -10.65 -13.34 -10.43
N ASN A 213 -10.05 -13.19 -11.62
CA ASN A 213 -8.82 -12.41 -11.79
C ASN A 213 -8.99 -10.94 -11.38
N PHE A 214 -10.18 -10.33 -11.59
CA PHE A 214 -10.45 -8.95 -11.16
C PHE A 214 -10.47 -8.84 -9.64
N ILE A 215 -11.03 -9.81 -8.95
CA ILE A 215 -11.07 -9.83 -7.48
C ILE A 215 -9.65 -10.06 -6.94
N GLN A 216 -8.92 -11.02 -7.51
CA GLN A 216 -7.55 -11.33 -7.12
C GLN A 216 -6.62 -10.13 -7.32
N ARG A 217 -6.68 -9.47 -8.46
CA ARG A 217 -5.89 -8.28 -8.79
C ARG A 217 -6.06 -7.13 -7.80
N ASN A 218 -7.27 -6.94 -7.24
CA ASN A 218 -7.57 -5.81 -6.35
C ASN A 218 -6.67 -5.76 -5.12
N ARG A 219 -6.15 -6.92 -4.66
CA ARG A 219 -5.16 -6.96 -3.58
C ARG A 219 -3.84 -6.25 -3.95
N ILE A 220 -3.45 -6.29 -5.22
CA ILE A 220 -2.24 -5.61 -5.71
C ILE A 220 -2.47 -4.10 -5.72
N VAL A 221 -3.65 -3.64 -6.18
CA VAL A 221 -4.01 -2.21 -6.11
C VAL A 221 -3.95 -1.70 -4.68
N ALA A 222 -4.53 -2.43 -3.73
CA ALA A 222 -4.50 -2.08 -2.31
C ALA A 222 -3.09 -2.14 -1.70
N GLY A 223 -2.30 -3.17 -2.06
CA GLY A 223 -0.99 -3.45 -1.47
C GLY A 223 0.13 -2.50 -1.89
N ILE A 224 0.04 -1.90 -3.08
CA ILE A 224 1.09 -1.00 -3.60
C ILE A 224 1.11 0.35 -2.87
N SER A 225 -0.02 0.80 -2.33
CA SER A 225 -0.19 2.16 -1.81
C SER A 225 -0.41 2.18 -0.30
N PRO A 226 0.06 3.20 0.44
CA PRO A 226 -0.24 3.36 1.85
C PRO A 226 -1.70 3.75 2.12
N ALA A 227 -2.39 4.29 1.12
CA ALA A 227 -3.78 4.70 1.24
C ALA A 227 -4.61 4.32 0.01
N THR A 228 -5.88 3.98 0.23
CA THR A 228 -6.87 3.68 -0.82
C THR A 228 -8.08 4.61 -0.68
N ILE A 229 -8.43 5.32 -1.74
CA ILE A 229 -9.61 6.16 -1.84
C ILE A 229 -10.69 5.40 -2.62
N VAL A 230 -11.86 5.24 -2.03
CA VAL A 230 -13.07 4.70 -2.67
C VAL A 230 -13.97 5.86 -3.05
N VAL A 231 -14.02 6.20 -4.35
CA VAL A 231 -14.76 7.37 -4.84
C VAL A 231 -16.27 7.09 -4.86
N GLU A 232 -16.67 6.04 -5.53
CA GLU A 232 -18.07 5.61 -5.60
C GLU A 232 -18.16 4.09 -5.68
N THR A 233 -19.07 3.49 -4.93
CA THR A 233 -19.35 2.06 -5.02
C THR A 233 -20.77 1.76 -4.57
N ALA A 234 -21.47 0.91 -5.32
CA ALA A 234 -22.74 0.37 -4.87
C ALA A 234 -22.53 -0.63 -3.72
N PHE A 235 -23.57 -0.95 -2.99
CA PHE A 235 -23.55 -2.02 -2.00
C PHE A 235 -23.14 -3.35 -2.67
N GLY A 236 -22.10 -4.03 -2.14
CA GLY A 236 -21.54 -5.24 -2.77
C GLY A 236 -20.73 -4.99 -4.04
N GLY A 237 -20.37 -3.75 -4.36
CA GLY A 237 -19.55 -3.40 -5.53
C GLY A 237 -18.10 -3.91 -5.43
N GLY A 238 -17.47 -4.09 -6.58
CA GLY A 238 -16.12 -4.68 -6.67
C GLY A 238 -15.01 -3.91 -5.96
N SER A 239 -15.11 -2.58 -5.84
CA SER A 239 -14.15 -1.75 -5.11
C SER A 239 -14.18 -1.94 -3.58
N ILE A 240 -15.26 -2.52 -3.04
CA ILE A 240 -15.32 -2.93 -1.62
C ILE A 240 -14.23 -3.98 -1.32
N SER A 241 -13.94 -4.89 -2.26
CA SER A 241 -12.86 -5.87 -2.07
C SER A 241 -11.50 -5.21 -1.97
N THR A 242 -11.24 -4.14 -2.75
CA THR A 242 -9.98 -3.36 -2.64
C THR A 242 -9.86 -2.70 -1.27
N ALA A 243 -10.93 -2.07 -0.78
CA ALA A 243 -10.98 -1.50 0.58
C ALA A 243 -10.76 -2.56 1.66
N THR A 244 -11.32 -3.77 1.48
CA THR A 244 -11.11 -4.90 2.41
C THR A 244 -9.65 -5.33 2.43
N TYR A 245 -8.99 -5.48 1.27
CA TYR A 245 -7.56 -5.79 1.21
C TYR A 245 -6.71 -4.69 1.84
N ALA A 246 -7.02 -3.40 1.58
CA ALA A 246 -6.30 -2.29 2.18
C ALA A 246 -6.34 -2.35 3.72
N ASN A 247 -7.52 -2.61 4.30
CA ASN A 247 -7.66 -2.81 5.75
C ASN A 247 -6.87 -4.03 6.26
N LEU A 248 -6.88 -5.16 5.52
CA LEU A 248 -6.10 -6.36 5.88
C LEU A 248 -4.59 -6.09 5.90
N TYR A 249 -4.11 -5.19 5.06
CA TYR A 249 -2.71 -4.79 4.99
C TYR A 249 -2.35 -3.61 5.90
N ASN A 250 -3.27 -3.18 6.78
CA ASN A 250 -3.10 -2.01 7.65
C ASN A 250 -2.78 -0.73 6.84
N ARG A 251 -3.48 -0.55 5.70
CA ARG A 251 -3.41 0.66 4.87
C ARG A 251 -4.62 1.54 5.14
N GLU A 252 -4.43 2.85 5.06
CA GLU A 252 -5.52 3.81 5.22
C GLU A 252 -6.59 3.62 4.14
N VAL A 253 -7.85 3.75 4.52
CA VAL A 253 -8.98 3.72 3.58
C VAL A 253 -9.81 4.97 3.78
N TYR A 254 -10.03 5.71 2.69
CA TYR A 254 -10.91 6.87 2.63
C TYR A 254 -12.09 6.56 1.71
N ALA A 255 -13.27 7.03 2.06
CA ALA A 255 -14.45 6.87 1.21
C ALA A 255 -15.18 8.20 1.03
N LEU A 256 -15.56 8.50 -0.21
CA LEU A 256 -16.33 9.68 -0.53
C LEU A 256 -17.79 9.48 -0.08
N PRO A 257 -18.28 10.22 0.93
CA PRO A 257 -19.66 10.11 1.36
C PRO A 257 -20.59 10.69 0.29
N GLY A 258 -21.82 10.21 0.24
CA GLY A 258 -22.84 10.75 -0.66
C GLY A 258 -24.23 10.54 -0.13
N LYS A 259 -25.24 10.88 -0.93
CA LYS A 259 -26.63 10.76 -0.51
C LYS A 259 -26.99 9.30 -0.24
N ILE A 260 -27.74 9.04 0.83
CA ILE A 260 -28.17 7.68 1.20
C ILE A 260 -29.07 7.02 0.16
N THR A 261 -29.74 7.83 -0.67
CA THR A 261 -30.59 7.36 -1.77
C THR A 261 -29.81 7.03 -3.04
N ASP A 262 -28.57 7.48 -3.17
CA ASP A 262 -27.76 7.29 -4.37
C ASP A 262 -27.07 5.92 -4.35
N LYS A 263 -27.45 5.06 -5.27
CA LYS A 263 -26.96 3.68 -5.37
C LYS A 263 -25.42 3.60 -5.37
N GLN A 264 -24.74 4.53 -6.03
CA GLN A 264 -23.28 4.52 -6.13
C GLN A 264 -22.59 5.03 -4.86
N SER A 265 -23.30 5.69 -3.95
CA SER A 265 -22.78 6.15 -2.66
C SER A 265 -23.00 5.15 -1.52
N GLN A 266 -23.94 4.20 -1.68
CA GLN A 266 -24.33 3.28 -0.62
C GLN A 266 -23.17 2.43 -0.08
N GLY A 267 -22.29 1.96 -0.96
CA GLY A 267 -21.13 1.17 -0.54
C GLY A 267 -20.10 2.00 0.22
N CYS A 268 -19.82 3.24 -0.22
CA CYS A 268 -18.95 4.18 0.49
C CYS A 268 -19.52 4.51 1.88
N ASN A 269 -20.80 4.89 1.96
CA ASN A 269 -21.48 5.16 3.23
C ASN A 269 -21.45 3.94 4.17
N HIS A 270 -21.57 2.72 3.60
CA HIS A 270 -21.48 1.50 4.40
C HIS A 270 -20.08 1.22 4.94
N LEU A 271 -19.02 1.46 4.15
CA LEU A 271 -17.64 1.37 4.62
C LEU A 271 -17.37 2.34 5.78
N ILE A 272 -17.87 3.57 5.67
CA ILE A 272 -17.77 4.59 6.73
C ILE A 272 -18.53 4.15 7.97
N PHE A 273 -19.77 3.72 7.82
CA PHE A 273 -20.61 3.24 8.93
C PHE A 273 -19.99 2.05 9.70
N GLN A 274 -19.29 1.16 8.98
CA GLN A 274 -18.59 0.01 9.59
C GLN A 274 -17.20 0.37 10.16
N ASN A 275 -16.78 1.63 10.17
CA ASN A 275 -15.43 2.07 10.53
C ASN A 275 -14.31 1.37 9.71
N LYS A 276 -14.62 1.02 8.46
CA LYS A 276 -13.67 0.43 7.50
C LYS A 276 -13.06 1.47 6.56
N ALA A 277 -13.56 2.70 6.60
CA ALA A 277 -13.02 3.84 5.89
C ALA A 277 -13.31 5.13 6.65
N SER A 278 -12.37 6.05 6.61
CA SER A 278 -12.58 7.44 7.05
C SER A 278 -13.40 8.20 6.01
N ALA A 279 -14.39 8.97 6.46
CA ALA A 279 -15.15 9.83 5.57
C ALA A 279 -14.27 10.98 5.06
N ILE A 280 -14.33 11.26 3.77
CA ILE A 280 -13.70 12.44 3.18
C ILE A 280 -14.57 13.64 3.51
N SER A 281 -14.07 14.56 4.34
CA SER A 281 -14.76 15.80 4.71
C SER A 281 -14.53 16.89 3.67
N THR A 282 -13.26 17.13 3.31
CA THR A 282 -12.83 18.06 2.27
C THR A 282 -11.64 17.46 1.51
N ILE A 283 -11.42 17.92 0.28
CA ILE A 283 -10.24 17.51 -0.51
C ILE A 283 -8.96 17.98 0.17
N LYS A 284 -8.96 19.17 0.76
CA LYS A 284 -7.81 19.73 1.46
C LYS A 284 -7.38 18.85 2.63
N ASP A 285 -8.31 18.47 3.51
CA ASP A 285 -8.03 17.57 4.63
C ASP A 285 -7.51 16.22 4.14
N LEU A 286 -8.09 15.68 3.06
CA LEU A 286 -7.62 14.43 2.45
C LEU A 286 -6.17 14.55 1.97
N VAL A 287 -5.83 15.62 1.25
CA VAL A 287 -4.47 15.88 0.72
C VAL A 287 -3.46 16.05 1.85
N GLU A 288 -3.82 16.73 2.93
CA GLU A 288 -3.01 16.85 4.14
C GLU A 288 -2.78 15.49 4.80
N ASN A 289 -3.83 14.69 5.00
CA ASN A 289 -3.74 13.34 5.57
C ASN A 289 -2.90 12.38 4.71
N LEU A 290 -2.94 12.53 3.39
CA LEU A 290 -2.09 11.78 2.47
C LEU A 290 -0.61 12.25 2.49
N GLY A 291 -0.30 13.38 3.13
CA GLY A 291 1.05 13.93 3.23
C GLY A 291 1.61 14.49 1.93
N PHE A 292 0.76 14.86 0.95
CA PHE A 292 1.21 15.34 -0.36
C PHE A 292 1.74 16.78 -0.33
N ASN A 293 1.36 17.57 0.67
CA ASN A 293 1.75 18.98 0.81
C ASN A 293 3.02 19.22 1.63
N HIS A 294 3.69 18.15 2.11
CA HIS A 294 4.92 18.32 2.86
C HIS A 294 6.14 18.30 1.93
N PRO A 295 6.99 19.35 1.91
CA PRO A 295 8.29 19.29 1.26
C PRO A 295 9.10 18.14 1.89
N LYS A 296 9.78 17.32 1.05
CA LYS A 296 10.65 16.24 1.48
C LYS A 296 11.60 16.74 2.58
N GLY A 297 11.46 16.27 3.81
CA GLY A 297 12.36 16.60 4.91
C GLY A 297 11.76 16.51 6.31
N ARG A 298 10.47 16.32 6.45
CA ARG A 298 9.90 15.95 7.76
C ARG A 298 9.53 14.47 7.73
N THR A 299 10.39 13.64 8.31
CA THR A 299 9.94 12.35 8.89
C THR A 299 8.73 12.70 9.73
N GLY A 300 7.59 12.11 9.40
CA GLY A 300 6.35 12.41 10.11
C GLY A 300 6.56 12.14 11.59
N GLU A 301 6.69 13.19 12.36
CA GLU A 301 6.37 13.11 13.77
C GLU A 301 4.89 12.77 13.82
N LEU A 302 4.55 11.64 14.40
CA LEU A 302 3.19 11.10 14.58
C LEU A 302 2.26 12.05 15.35
N PHE A 303 2.84 13.13 15.86
CA PHE A 303 2.14 14.26 16.46
C PHE A 303 2.74 15.52 15.84
N PRO A 304 1.98 16.34 15.08
CA PRO A 304 2.42 17.67 14.79
C PRO A 304 2.61 18.35 16.16
N HIS A 305 3.86 18.64 16.51
CA HIS A 305 4.10 19.71 17.43
C HIS A 305 3.60 20.98 16.71
N SER A 306 2.28 21.26 16.79
CA SER A 306 1.90 22.64 16.89
C SER A 306 2.73 23.14 18.09
N GLU A 307 3.68 24.03 17.85
CA GLU A 307 4.10 24.97 18.86
C GLU A 307 2.85 25.78 19.22
N ILE A 308 1.94 25.15 19.94
CA ILE A 308 1.17 25.87 20.90
C ILE A 308 2.27 26.38 21.83
N SER A 309 2.57 27.65 21.77
CA SER A 309 3.34 28.31 22.81
C SER A 309 2.50 28.16 24.08
N ILE A 310 2.63 26.98 24.71
CA ILE A 310 2.01 26.70 25.98
C ILE A 310 2.74 27.61 26.94
N GLN A 311 2.12 28.71 27.28
CA GLN A 311 2.58 29.54 28.36
C GLN A 311 2.43 28.73 29.61
N LEU A 312 3.57 28.22 30.13
CA LEU A 312 3.61 27.58 31.41
C LEU A 312 3.12 28.56 32.47
N THR A 313 2.32 28.08 33.41
CA THR A 313 1.97 28.88 34.59
C THR A 313 3.23 29.21 35.39
N GLU A 314 3.18 30.21 36.25
CA GLU A 314 4.33 30.60 37.08
C GLU A 314 4.89 29.41 37.87
N ASN A 315 4.01 28.59 38.47
CA ASN A 315 4.41 27.39 39.19
C ASN A 315 5.05 26.31 38.28
N GLN A 316 4.52 26.11 37.07
CA GLN A 316 5.09 25.17 36.10
C GLN A 316 6.46 25.63 35.62
N SER A 317 6.62 26.93 35.35
CA SER A 317 7.89 27.53 34.92
C SER A 317 8.97 27.41 35.98
N GLU A 318 8.63 27.64 37.25
CA GLU A 318 9.57 27.55 38.36
C GLU A 318 10.05 26.09 38.58
N ILE A 319 9.11 25.14 38.65
CA ILE A 319 9.43 23.70 38.82
C ILE A 319 10.23 23.19 37.62
N PHE A 320 9.84 23.56 36.40
CA PHE A 320 10.58 23.16 35.20
C PHE A 320 12.01 23.71 35.21
N ARG A 321 12.22 24.96 35.53
CA ARG A 321 13.56 25.58 35.62
C ARG A 321 14.45 24.85 36.61
N ILE A 322 13.92 24.51 37.80
CA ILE A 322 14.71 23.77 38.81
C ILE A 322 15.09 22.37 38.33
N ILE A 323 14.21 21.66 37.60
CA ILE A 323 14.50 20.34 37.02
C ILE A 323 15.55 20.47 35.90
N ASP A 324 15.47 21.50 35.07
CA ASP A 324 16.41 21.75 33.98
C ASP A 324 17.83 22.08 34.48
N GLU A 325 17.90 22.92 35.52
CA GLU A 325 19.16 23.26 36.17
C GLU A 325 19.76 22.09 37.00
N ASN A 326 18.99 21.06 37.35
CA ASN A 326 19.44 19.94 38.18
C ASN A 326 18.98 18.59 37.56
N PRO A 327 19.67 18.08 36.53
CA PRO A 327 19.29 16.81 35.88
C PRO A 327 19.24 15.66 36.88
N GLN A 328 18.18 14.83 36.79
CA GLN A 328 17.89 13.70 37.69
C GLN A 328 17.60 14.08 39.15
N ILE A 329 17.08 15.30 39.38
CA ILE A 329 16.68 15.75 40.73
C ILE A 329 15.63 14.83 41.31
N SER A 330 15.77 14.49 42.62
CA SER A 330 14.77 13.70 43.36
C SER A 330 13.56 14.55 43.76
N LEU A 331 12.42 13.89 44.06
CA LEU A 331 11.23 14.57 44.55
C LEU A 331 11.49 15.32 45.85
N ASP A 332 12.31 14.78 46.73
CA ASP A 332 12.63 15.36 48.03
C ASP A 332 13.50 16.60 47.88
N ASP A 333 14.55 16.55 47.01
CA ASP A 333 15.39 17.72 46.71
C ASP A 333 14.59 18.82 46.00
N LEU A 334 13.60 18.41 45.18
CA LEU A 334 12.74 19.37 44.48
C LEU A 334 11.78 20.06 45.46
N ALA A 335 11.29 19.31 46.47
CA ALA A 335 10.45 19.86 47.56
C ALA A 335 11.24 20.85 48.40
N ASP A 336 12.50 20.57 48.71
CA ASP A 336 13.37 21.46 49.48
C ASP A 336 13.68 22.74 48.72
N LYS A 337 13.97 22.63 47.39
CA LYS A 337 14.31 23.78 46.56
C LYS A 337 13.10 24.68 46.23
N THR A 338 11.91 24.12 46.13
CA THR A 338 10.67 24.88 45.86
C THR A 338 9.96 25.33 47.13
N ALA A 339 10.35 24.85 48.31
CA ALA A 339 9.63 25.03 49.54
C ALA A 339 8.13 24.54 49.49
N LEU A 340 7.81 23.66 48.54
CA LEU A 340 6.48 23.11 48.32
C LEU A 340 6.40 21.64 48.84
N ALA A 341 5.29 21.31 49.42
CA ALA A 341 5.07 19.90 49.81
C ALA A 341 4.91 18.99 48.56
N SER A 342 5.47 17.77 48.60
CA SER A 342 5.50 16.81 47.47
C SER A 342 4.13 16.56 46.84
N HIS A 343 3.01 16.60 47.60
CA HIS A 343 1.65 16.45 47.06
C HIS A 343 1.19 17.62 46.18
N LYS A 344 1.85 18.79 46.28
CA LYS A 344 1.62 19.95 45.38
C LYS A 344 2.52 19.95 44.16
N ILE A 345 3.68 19.31 44.24
CA ILE A 345 4.67 19.22 43.16
C ILE A 345 4.26 18.13 42.17
N LEU A 346 3.81 16.96 42.62
CA LEU A 346 3.48 15.81 41.78
C LEU A 346 2.43 16.11 40.69
N PRO A 347 1.33 16.85 40.95
CA PRO A 347 0.39 17.23 39.89
C PRO A 347 1.03 18.10 38.82
N VAL A 348 1.90 19.06 39.21
CA VAL A 348 2.59 19.95 38.26
C VAL A 348 3.60 19.18 37.42
N ILE A 349 4.31 18.21 38.01
CA ILE A 349 5.21 17.33 37.25
C ILE A 349 4.42 16.51 36.24
N LEU A 350 3.27 15.95 36.63
CA LEU A 350 2.41 15.19 35.72
C LEU A 350 1.95 16.06 34.52
N GLU A 351 1.57 17.32 34.80
CA GLU A 351 1.22 18.27 33.76
C GLU A 351 2.42 18.54 32.83
N LEU A 352 3.63 18.76 33.38
CA LEU A 352 4.85 18.94 32.59
C LEU A 352 5.25 17.70 31.80
N GLU A 353 4.99 16.49 32.31
CA GLU A 353 5.17 15.23 31.57
C GLU A 353 4.18 15.11 30.42
N LEU A 354 2.91 15.44 30.62
CA LEU A 354 1.89 15.45 29.56
C LEU A 354 2.21 16.50 28.47
N LEU A 355 2.90 17.58 28.86
CA LEU A 355 3.42 18.59 27.94
C LEU A 355 4.75 18.19 27.28
N GLY A 356 5.30 17.01 27.60
CA GLY A 356 6.56 16.53 27.05
C GLY A 356 7.79 17.34 27.47
N LYS A 357 7.72 18.11 28.57
CA LYS A 357 8.81 18.96 29.07
C LYS A 357 9.68 18.28 30.12
N VAL A 358 9.12 17.28 30.83
CA VAL A 358 9.80 16.54 31.90
C VAL A 358 9.56 15.05 31.70
N LYS A 359 10.51 14.23 32.12
CA LYS A 359 10.43 12.77 32.13
C LYS A 359 10.74 12.25 33.52
N SER A 360 9.85 11.41 34.05
CA SER A 360 10.10 10.67 35.30
C SER A 360 11.06 9.51 35.06
N LEU A 361 11.98 9.33 35.98
CA LEU A 361 12.96 8.24 36.02
C LEU A 361 12.69 7.32 37.21
N SER A 362 13.33 6.14 37.23
CA SER A 362 13.28 5.23 38.35
C SER A 362 13.83 5.89 39.64
N GLY A 363 13.18 5.64 40.79
CA GLY A 363 13.61 6.27 42.05
C GLY A 363 13.01 7.66 42.32
N ARG A 364 11.89 8.03 41.70
CA ARG A 364 11.24 9.35 41.83
C ARG A 364 12.16 10.53 41.47
N GLN A 365 12.95 10.35 40.42
CA GLN A 365 13.80 11.39 39.85
C GLN A 365 13.19 11.96 38.57
N PHE A 366 13.54 13.20 38.22
CA PHE A 366 12.97 13.92 37.09
C PHE A 366 14.07 14.53 36.21
N LEU A 367 13.83 14.53 34.90
CA LEU A 367 14.76 15.07 33.90
C LEU A 367 13.98 15.96 32.93
N ALA A 368 14.50 17.14 32.61
CA ALA A 368 13.99 17.97 31.52
C ALA A 368 14.29 17.32 30.16
N THR A 369 13.36 17.42 29.19
CA THR A 369 13.43 16.77 27.87
C THR A 369 13.51 17.80 26.76
#